data_6b29f6f2d4843c7dba8a53fcbda00134
#
_entry.id   6b29f6f2d4843c7dba8a53fcbda00134
#
_cell.length_a   1.000
_cell.length_b   1.000
_cell.length_c   1.000
_cell.angle_alpha   90.00
_cell.angle_beta   90.00
_cell.angle_gamma   90.00
#
_symmetry.space_group_name_H-M   'P 1'
#
loop_
_entity.id
_entity.type
_entity.pdbx_description
1 polymer ?
#
loop_
_entity_poly.entity_id
_entity_poly.type
_entity_poly.pdbx_seq_one_letter_code
_entity_poly.pdbx_strand_id
1 'polypeptide(L)'
;MAAYPIDTNQIVITASREPQGEAQTPASVTIIDADEIRRLGEPLVPAYLRLTPSAAVSTSGPAGSLTDVRIRGSEANHTLLFIDGIRANDPAAGDAPRFELLNADLASRIEVVRGPQSALWGSDAIGGVIAVNGTEVDPGYSGSAEAGSFGFARASASAGAASDHASVTGAVGWQRSNGIDSFGAPGGDKDGYRNLSARLRGAVTLSPVVRLGATGFVQTGHTDFDGYDPLTGERTDTLDNSKNRLMAGRIWADVGSEGSSWSGRVGATLLGSSNRNFLDEDPVNRTKGSRRTLDAQVQRAFSAGAIEHKLIVAAEAESEKFHARGQSAGLPTDQDRSRKHQAITAEWIARAGRLTGDVAVRRDFFNRFADATTLRASALADIGSGFTIAGSYAEGMAQPTFFDLYGTFPNIFVGNPSLKPETSSGFEGSLRFRRSSVEAALTAYRQRLHDEIVDVFDLSTFRASTENSAGVSHRWGVEAELGWALSAVLRLSANYAFLHATQPDSSSGVQLRERRRPKHSASVRADGSSGRWSYGASVAYSGSHLDSQEVFPFGIVNVKPYWLADARVAYAVRPGVELFLRGSNLFDSHYEEVAGYRTEGIGGFVGIRLADRRSSP
;
A
#
# COMPACT_ATOMS: atom_id res chain seq x y z
N MET A 1 -24.22 14.93 -26.14
CA MET A 1 -23.84 13.83 -25.23
C MET A 1 -22.99 14.46 -24.13
N ALA A 2 -23.45 14.43 -22.88
CA ALA A 2 -22.60 14.89 -21.77
C ALA A 2 -21.45 13.90 -21.62
N ALA A 3 -20.22 14.40 -21.53
CA ALA A 3 -19.06 13.57 -21.20
C ALA A 3 -19.24 13.00 -19.78
N TYR A 4 -18.69 11.84 -19.52
CA TYR A 4 -18.57 11.29 -18.16
C TYR A 4 -17.87 12.35 -17.30
N PRO A 5 -18.47 12.87 -16.22
CA PRO A 5 -17.79 13.92 -15.47
C PRO A 5 -16.53 13.32 -14.82
N ILE A 6 -15.38 13.95 -15.08
CA ILE A 6 -14.21 13.76 -14.21
C ILE A 6 -14.63 14.41 -12.89
N ASP A 7 -14.65 13.62 -11.81
CA ASP A 7 -14.99 14.14 -10.48
C ASP A 7 -13.90 15.11 -10.04
N THR A 8 -14.16 16.39 -10.21
CA THR A 8 -13.25 17.48 -9.83
C THR A 8 -13.17 17.72 -8.32
N ASN A 9 -14.02 17.04 -7.54
CA ASN A 9 -14.16 17.22 -6.10
C ASN A 9 -13.58 16.04 -5.29
N GLN A 10 -12.76 15.17 -5.91
CA GLN A 10 -12.11 14.10 -5.15
C GLN A 10 -11.25 14.68 -4.02
N ILE A 11 -11.50 14.21 -2.81
CA ILE A 11 -10.76 14.63 -1.60
C ILE A 11 -9.63 13.65 -1.34
N VAL A 12 -8.42 14.15 -1.16
CA VAL A 12 -7.24 13.38 -0.74
C VAL A 12 -7.12 13.43 0.77
N ILE A 13 -7.00 12.28 1.41
CA ILE A 13 -6.99 12.16 2.87
C ILE A 13 -5.57 12.01 3.42
N THR A 14 -4.62 11.55 2.60
CA THR A 14 -3.28 11.11 3.05
C THR A 14 -2.13 12.04 2.64
N ALA A 15 -2.37 13.02 1.77
CA ALA A 15 -1.34 13.97 1.33
C ALA A 15 -1.15 15.19 2.27
N SER A 16 -1.97 15.30 3.32
CA SER A 16 -1.93 16.33 4.36
C SER A 16 -2.58 15.76 5.62
N ARG A 17 -2.38 16.39 6.76
CA ARG A 17 -3.09 16.08 8.01
C ARG A 17 -4.58 16.49 7.98
N GLU A 18 -4.97 17.24 6.96
CA GLU A 18 -6.35 17.67 6.69
C GLU A 18 -6.77 17.23 5.28
N PRO A 19 -7.97 16.69 5.09
CA PRO A 19 -8.49 16.38 3.76
C PRO A 19 -8.45 17.59 2.83
N GLN A 20 -7.88 17.40 1.64
CA GLN A 20 -7.75 18.45 0.61
C GLN A 20 -8.36 17.99 -0.70
N GLY A 21 -8.90 18.93 -1.49
CA GLY A 21 -9.25 18.61 -2.86
C GLY A 21 -8.03 18.20 -3.67
N GLU A 22 -8.15 17.18 -4.49
CA GLU A 22 -7.05 16.68 -5.34
C GLU A 22 -6.41 17.78 -6.19
N ALA A 23 -7.24 18.66 -6.76
CA ALA A 23 -6.77 19.80 -7.55
C ALA A 23 -5.94 20.82 -6.77
N GLN A 24 -6.04 20.82 -5.45
CA GLN A 24 -5.36 21.75 -4.54
C GLN A 24 -4.18 21.10 -3.81
N THR A 25 -3.96 19.82 -4.04
CA THR A 25 -2.90 19.03 -3.38
C THR A 25 -1.61 19.11 -4.20
N PRO A 26 -0.50 19.67 -3.65
CA PRO A 26 0.76 19.72 -4.38
C PRO A 26 1.41 18.36 -4.62
N ALA A 27 1.12 17.36 -3.79
CA ALA A 27 1.71 16.01 -3.88
C ALA A 27 1.22 15.23 -5.11
N SER A 28 2.04 14.28 -5.58
CA SER A 28 1.63 13.30 -6.61
C SER A 28 0.76 12.22 -6.00
N VAL A 29 -0.51 12.19 -6.37
CA VAL A 29 -1.52 11.27 -5.83
C VAL A 29 -2.19 10.51 -6.96
N THR A 30 -2.43 9.23 -6.76
CA THR A 30 -3.33 8.42 -7.58
C THR A 30 -4.48 7.94 -6.72
N ILE A 31 -5.70 8.09 -7.21
CA ILE A 31 -6.92 7.65 -6.54
C ILE A 31 -7.60 6.61 -7.43
N ILE A 32 -7.94 5.47 -6.85
CA ILE A 32 -8.76 4.43 -7.47
C ILE A 32 -10.06 4.37 -6.68
N ASP A 33 -11.14 4.77 -7.30
CA ASP A 33 -12.44 4.91 -6.66
C ASP A 33 -13.25 3.60 -6.63
N ALA A 34 -14.39 3.62 -5.92
CA ALA A 34 -15.25 2.46 -5.76
C ALA A 34 -15.80 1.91 -7.09
N ASP A 35 -16.07 2.80 -8.03
CA ASP A 35 -16.60 2.43 -9.34
C ASP A 35 -15.56 1.74 -10.19
N GLU A 36 -14.34 2.24 -10.18
CA GLU A 36 -13.20 1.63 -10.86
C GLU A 36 -12.84 0.27 -10.24
N ILE A 37 -12.78 0.18 -8.89
CA ILE A 37 -12.59 -1.09 -8.18
C ILE A 37 -13.66 -2.11 -8.60
N ARG A 38 -14.92 -1.70 -8.65
CA ARG A 38 -16.03 -2.58 -9.03
C ARG A 38 -15.95 -3.02 -10.49
N ARG A 39 -15.59 -2.11 -11.43
CA ARG A 39 -15.56 -2.39 -12.87
C ARG A 39 -14.39 -3.29 -13.26
N LEU A 40 -13.22 -3.10 -12.68
CA LEU A 40 -12.06 -3.98 -12.88
C LEU A 40 -12.24 -5.32 -12.15
N GLY A 41 -12.73 -5.30 -10.91
CA GLY A 41 -13.13 -6.49 -10.17
C GLY A 41 -12.00 -7.40 -9.69
N GLU A 42 -10.78 -6.85 -9.53
CA GLU A 42 -9.64 -7.61 -9.05
C GLU A 42 -9.82 -8.07 -7.59
N PRO A 43 -9.38 -9.28 -7.22
CA PRO A 43 -9.63 -9.83 -5.89
C PRO A 43 -8.75 -9.22 -4.79
N LEU A 44 -7.54 -8.78 -5.12
CA LEU A 44 -6.54 -8.27 -4.19
C LEU A 44 -6.09 -6.87 -4.55
N VAL A 45 -5.83 -6.04 -3.53
CA VAL A 45 -5.38 -4.64 -3.70
C VAL A 45 -4.09 -4.51 -4.53
N PRO A 46 -3.07 -5.39 -4.43
CA PRO A 46 -1.86 -5.28 -5.26
C PRO A 46 -2.10 -5.19 -6.77
N ALA A 47 -3.17 -5.84 -7.28
CA ALA A 47 -3.51 -5.76 -8.71
C ALA A 47 -3.82 -4.31 -9.14
N TYR A 48 -4.49 -3.53 -8.30
CA TYR A 48 -4.75 -2.11 -8.54
C TYR A 48 -3.47 -1.26 -8.41
N LEU A 49 -2.57 -1.62 -7.50
CA LEU A 49 -1.30 -0.91 -7.32
C LEU A 49 -0.38 -1.05 -8.54
N ARG A 50 -0.42 -2.19 -9.26
CA ARG A 50 0.27 -2.34 -10.56
C ARG A 50 -0.18 -1.31 -11.61
N LEU A 51 -1.39 -0.79 -11.47
CA LEU A 51 -1.96 0.23 -12.36
C LEU A 51 -1.59 1.66 -11.93
N THR A 52 -0.75 1.81 -10.92
CA THR A 52 -0.28 3.09 -10.38
C THR A 52 1.15 3.36 -10.88
N PRO A 53 1.48 4.57 -11.33
CA PRO A 53 2.83 4.87 -11.80
C PRO A 53 3.87 4.68 -10.68
N SER A 54 5.04 4.16 -11.04
CA SER A 54 6.17 3.90 -10.13
C SER A 54 5.86 2.99 -8.93
N ALA A 55 4.79 2.19 -8.97
CA ALA A 55 4.52 1.15 -8.00
C ALA A 55 4.92 -0.21 -8.58
N ALA A 56 6.02 -0.77 -8.09
CA ALA A 56 6.48 -2.11 -8.47
C ALA A 56 5.93 -3.13 -7.47
N VAL A 57 5.16 -4.09 -7.96
CA VAL A 57 4.63 -5.21 -7.19
C VAL A 57 5.52 -6.43 -7.44
N SER A 58 5.87 -7.16 -6.38
CA SER A 58 6.65 -8.40 -6.45
C SER A 58 6.01 -9.45 -5.56
N THR A 59 5.46 -10.49 -6.17
CA THR A 59 4.82 -11.62 -5.49
C THR A 59 5.68 -12.87 -5.63
N SER A 60 5.95 -13.55 -4.52
CA SER A 60 6.76 -14.78 -4.49
C SER A 60 5.89 -16.01 -4.73
N GLY A 61 5.32 -16.14 -5.94
CA GLY A 61 4.45 -17.26 -6.32
C GLY A 61 3.06 -16.84 -6.77
N PRO A 62 2.06 -17.72 -6.65
CA PRO A 62 0.67 -17.46 -7.04
C PRO A 62 -0.01 -16.42 -6.15
N ALA A 63 -1.23 -16.05 -6.50
CA ALA A 63 -2.03 -15.10 -5.73
C ALA A 63 -2.15 -15.53 -4.25
N GLY A 64 -1.98 -14.57 -3.33
CA GLY A 64 -1.98 -14.81 -1.88
C GLY A 64 -0.62 -15.12 -1.27
N SER A 65 0.42 -15.32 -2.09
CA SER A 65 1.82 -15.41 -1.62
C SER A 65 2.34 -14.05 -1.17
N LEU A 66 3.46 -14.05 -0.45
CA LEU A 66 4.11 -12.83 0.05
C LEU A 66 4.24 -11.80 -1.08
N THR A 67 3.72 -10.62 -0.84
CA THR A 67 3.64 -9.56 -1.85
C THR A 67 4.21 -8.25 -1.32
N ASP A 68 5.27 -7.79 -1.96
CA ASP A 68 5.88 -6.49 -1.72
C ASP A 68 5.41 -5.45 -2.72
N VAL A 69 5.25 -4.22 -2.25
CA VAL A 69 5.00 -3.05 -3.12
C VAL A 69 6.04 -1.99 -2.84
N ARG A 70 6.75 -1.59 -3.88
CA ARG A 70 7.82 -0.59 -3.84
C ARG A 70 7.40 0.65 -4.63
N ILE A 71 7.25 1.78 -3.95
CA ILE A 71 6.92 3.06 -4.59
C ILE A 71 8.21 3.80 -4.91
N ARG A 72 8.39 4.20 -6.19
CA ARG A 72 9.58 4.94 -6.66
C ARG A 72 10.91 4.26 -6.32
N GLY A 73 10.90 2.91 -6.29
CA GLY A 73 12.07 2.09 -6.01
C GLY A 73 12.45 1.96 -4.53
N SER A 74 11.64 2.48 -3.59
CA SER A 74 11.86 2.30 -2.15
C SER A 74 11.76 0.84 -1.72
N GLU A 75 12.22 0.51 -0.51
CA GLU A 75 11.99 -0.82 0.06
C GLU A 75 10.52 -1.02 0.43
N ALA A 76 10.10 -2.28 0.62
CA ALA A 76 8.71 -2.61 0.93
C ALA A 76 8.24 -2.00 2.25
N ASN A 77 9.09 -2.01 3.28
CA ASN A 77 8.85 -1.39 4.59
C ASN A 77 8.93 0.15 4.57
N HIS A 78 9.41 0.76 3.47
CA HIS A 78 9.38 2.21 3.26
C HIS A 78 8.02 2.73 2.73
N THR A 79 7.05 1.85 2.60
CA THR A 79 5.67 2.20 2.21
C THR A 79 4.78 2.13 3.43
N LEU A 80 4.19 3.26 3.82
CA LEU A 80 3.25 3.31 4.93
C LEU A 80 1.85 2.94 4.45
N LEU A 81 1.23 1.95 5.09
CA LEU A 81 -0.12 1.51 4.79
C LEU A 81 -1.11 1.98 5.86
N PHE A 82 -2.19 2.62 5.42
CA PHE A 82 -3.36 2.87 6.25
C PHE A 82 -4.55 2.03 5.78
N ILE A 83 -5.28 1.45 6.73
CA ILE A 83 -6.58 0.80 6.51
C ILE A 83 -7.59 1.53 7.40
N ASP A 84 -8.55 2.21 6.79
CA ASP A 84 -9.57 3.03 7.48
C ASP A 84 -8.97 4.00 8.52
N GLY A 85 -7.82 4.61 8.19
CA GLY A 85 -7.09 5.55 9.04
C GLY A 85 -6.25 4.91 10.16
N ILE A 86 -6.08 3.60 10.15
CA ILE A 86 -5.20 2.87 11.07
C ILE A 86 -3.92 2.48 10.33
N ARG A 87 -2.73 2.84 10.86
CA ARG A 87 -1.44 2.35 10.35
C ARG A 87 -1.37 0.83 10.48
N ALA A 88 -1.25 0.12 9.35
CA ALA A 88 -1.40 -1.32 9.24
C ALA A 88 -0.09 -2.06 8.88
N ASN A 89 1.06 -1.39 8.88
CA ASN A 89 2.37 -2.04 8.80
C ASN A 89 2.56 -3.01 9.97
N ASP A 90 3.04 -4.22 9.70
CA ASP A 90 3.15 -5.29 10.70
C ASP A 90 4.50 -5.24 11.44
N PRO A 91 4.53 -4.87 12.74
CA PRO A 91 5.77 -4.82 13.51
C PRO A 91 6.46 -6.18 13.67
N ALA A 92 5.76 -7.27 13.41
CA ALA A 92 6.28 -8.64 13.49
C ALA A 92 6.72 -9.22 12.14
N ALA A 93 6.59 -8.44 11.07
CA ALA A 93 6.98 -8.81 9.71
C ALA A 93 7.84 -7.72 9.05
N GLY A 94 8.86 -7.23 9.76
CA GLY A 94 9.77 -6.22 9.26
C GLY A 94 9.12 -4.87 8.97
N ASP A 95 8.10 -4.48 9.73
CA ASP A 95 7.29 -3.27 9.50
C ASP A 95 6.75 -3.13 8.05
N ALA A 96 6.76 -4.21 7.27
CA ALA A 96 6.19 -4.23 5.94
C ALA A 96 4.65 -4.34 5.97
N PRO A 97 3.94 -3.70 5.03
CA PRO A 97 2.53 -3.95 4.81
C PRO A 97 2.29 -5.39 4.34
N ARG A 98 1.23 -6.02 4.83
CA ARG A 98 0.82 -7.37 4.43
C ARG A 98 -0.16 -7.26 3.25
N PHE A 99 0.39 -6.93 2.06
CA PHE A 99 -0.43 -6.68 0.86
C PHE A 99 -1.20 -7.91 0.39
N GLU A 100 -0.69 -9.10 0.58
CA GLU A 100 -1.33 -10.38 0.26
C GLU A 100 -2.62 -10.63 1.08
N LEU A 101 -2.81 -9.92 2.19
CA LEU A 101 -4.02 -10.03 3.00
C LEU A 101 -5.11 -9.03 2.61
N LEU A 102 -4.82 -8.08 1.71
CA LEU A 102 -5.73 -6.99 1.37
C LEU A 102 -6.77 -7.40 0.34
N ASN A 103 -7.91 -7.85 0.83
CA ASN A 103 -9.08 -8.15 0.01
C ASN A 103 -9.68 -6.87 -0.57
N ALA A 104 -9.71 -6.74 -1.91
CA ALA A 104 -10.22 -5.57 -2.60
C ALA A 104 -11.75 -5.42 -2.53
N ASP A 105 -12.50 -6.49 -2.31
CA ASP A 105 -13.96 -6.42 -2.14
C ASP A 105 -14.39 -5.57 -0.93
N LEU A 106 -13.47 -5.34 0.02
CA LEU A 106 -13.72 -4.49 1.20
C LEU A 106 -13.23 -3.04 1.01
N ALA A 107 -12.62 -2.71 -0.12
CA ALA A 107 -12.14 -1.39 -0.44
C ALA A 107 -13.17 -0.62 -1.28
N SER A 108 -13.45 0.61 -0.90
CA SER A 108 -14.19 1.57 -1.72
C SER A 108 -13.29 2.64 -2.31
N ARG A 109 -12.06 2.74 -1.80
CA ARG A 109 -11.10 3.74 -2.24
C ARG A 109 -9.69 3.30 -1.90
N ILE A 110 -8.79 3.43 -2.88
CA ILE A 110 -7.35 3.26 -2.70
C ILE A 110 -6.70 4.59 -3.08
N GLU A 111 -5.92 5.17 -2.16
CA GLU A 111 -5.11 6.36 -2.39
C GLU A 111 -3.64 5.97 -2.34
N VAL A 112 -2.85 6.47 -3.29
CA VAL A 112 -1.40 6.30 -3.32
C VAL A 112 -0.75 7.67 -3.42
N VAL A 113 -0.13 8.12 -2.33
CA VAL A 113 0.69 9.33 -2.29
C VAL A 113 2.14 8.93 -2.48
N ARG A 114 2.79 9.42 -3.52
CA ARG A 114 4.15 9.06 -3.89
C ARG A 114 5.16 10.07 -3.34
N GLY A 115 6.36 9.57 -3.01
CA GLY A 115 7.45 10.34 -2.43
C GLY A 115 7.38 10.49 -0.90
N PRO A 116 8.42 11.05 -0.26
CA PRO A 116 8.54 11.08 1.19
C PRO A 116 7.40 11.85 1.87
N GLN A 117 6.81 11.25 2.90
CA GLN A 117 5.71 11.81 3.69
C GLN A 117 5.97 11.77 5.21
N SER A 118 7.23 11.55 5.62
CA SER A 118 7.54 11.38 7.04
C SER A 118 7.31 12.64 7.87
N ALA A 119 7.41 13.83 7.28
CA ALA A 119 7.07 15.09 7.97
C ALA A 119 5.58 15.16 8.40
N LEU A 120 4.71 14.36 7.80
CA LEU A 120 3.30 14.25 8.17
C LEU A 120 3.02 12.98 9.00
N TRP A 121 3.56 11.84 8.57
CA TRP A 121 3.12 10.52 9.04
C TRP A 121 4.20 9.74 9.81
N GLY A 122 5.43 10.27 9.91
CA GLY A 122 6.52 9.67 10.66
C GLY A 122 7.25 8.56 9.94
N SER A 123 7.76 7.60 10.70
CA SER A 123 8.56 6.49 10.20
C SER A 123 7.88 5.69 9.11
N ASP A 124 8.68 5.14 8.18
CA ASP A 124 8.34 4.23 7.09
C ASP A 124 7.63 4.89 5.89
N ALA A 125 7.44 6.22 5.91
CA ALA A 125 6.87 6.96 4.79
C ALA A 125 7.96 7.57 3.86
N ILE A 126 9.02 6.81 3.55
CA ILE A 126 10.10 7.21 2.63
C ILE A 126 9.67 7.12 1.18
N GLY A 127 9.05 6.00 0.78
CA GLY A 127 8.57 5.78 -0.59
C GLY A 127 7.23 6.44 -0.86
N GLY A 128 6.37 6.45 0.14
CA GLY A 128 5.03 7.02 0.04
C GLY A 128 4.04 6.45 1.06
N VAL A 129 2.78 6.77 0.84
CA VAL A 129 1.66 6.33 1.68
C VAL A 129 0.60 5.69 0.80
N ILE A 130 0.11 4.53 1.19
CA ILE A 130 -1.06 3.88 0.61
C ILE A 130 -2.18 3.89 1.64
N ALA A 131 -3.36 4.35 1.27
CA ALA A 131 -4.56 4.23 2.10
C ALA A 131 -5.62 3.39 1.40
N VAL A 132 -6.10 2.36 2.10
CA VAL A 132 -7.18 1.48 1.65
C VAL A 132 -8.37 1.70 2.56
N ASN A 133 -9.31 2.51 2.11
CA ASN A 133 -10.48 2.85 2.88
C ASN A 133 -11.66 1.96 2.50
N GLY A 134 -12.40 1.51 3.50
CA GLY A 134 -13.66 0.81 3.33
C GLY A 134 -14.78 1.77 2.96
N THR A 135 -15.92 1.22 2.64
CA THR A 135 -17.11 1.97 2.23
C THR A 135 -17.46 3.03 3.26
N GLU A 136 -17.42 4.30 2.89
CA GLU A 136 -18.21 5.32 3.58
C GLU A 136 -19.69 4.98 3.37
N VAL A 137 -20.47 5.16 4.40
CA VAL A 137 -21.75 4.50 4.54
C VAL A 137 -22.79 5.09 3.60
N ASP A 138 -23.01 4.45 2.46
CA ASP A 138 -24.33 4.52 1.86
C ASP A 138 -25.25 3.54 2.59
N PRO A 139 -26.40 4.00 3.10
CA PRO A 139 -27.37 3.09 3.71
C PRO A 139 -27.81 2.05 2.70
N GLY A 140 -27.63 0.77 3.06
CA GLY A 140 -27.99 -0.32 2.18
C GLY A 140 -27.17 -1.57 2.44
N TYR A 141 -27.24 -2.51 1.51
CA TYR A 141 -26.46 -3.73 1.55
C TYR A 141 -25.94 -4.11 0.16
N SER A 142 -24.80 -4.78 0.13
CA SER A 142 -24.28 -5.43 -1.08
C SER A 142 -23.63 -6.77 -0.75
N GLY A 143 -23.55 -7.64 -1.73
CA GLY A 143 -22.84 -8.89 -1.65
C GLY A 143 -22.42 -9.37 -3.03
N SER A 144 -21.37 -10.17 -3.10
CA SER A 144 -20.90 -10.80 -4.32
C SER A 144 -20.40 -12.21 -4.07
N ALA A 145 -20.48 -13.04 -5.10
CA ALA A 145 -19.84 -14.35 -5.12
C ALA A 145 -19.26 -14.61 -6.51
N GLU A 146 -18.07 -15.21 -6.55
CA GLU A 146 -17.35 -15.54 -7.79
C GLU A 146 -16.64 -16.87 -7.64
N ALA A 147 -16.53 -17.64 -8.72
CA ALA A 147 -15.73 -18.85 -8.80
C ALA A 147 -15.15 -19.03 -10.21
N GLY A 148 -14.06 -19.79 -10.33
CA GLY A 148 -13.43 -20.02 -11.62
C GLY A 148 -12.14 -20.83 -11.60
N SER A 149 -11.23 -20.50 -12.49
CA SER A 149 -9.94 -21.16 -12.67
C SER A 149 -9.15 -21.27 -11.38
N PHE A 150 -8.19 -22.18 -11.31
CA PHE A 150 -7.30 -22.44 -10.16
C PHE A 150 -8.03 -22.82 -8.86
N GLY A 151 -9.27 -23.34 -8.94
CA GLY A 151 -10.10 -23.61 -7.77
C GLY A 151 -10.45 -22.35 -6.98
N PHE A 152 -10.36 -21.18 -7.63
CA PHE A 152 -10.67 -19.90 -7.02
C PHE A 152 -12.15 -19.78 -6.67
N ALA A 153 -12.40 -19.27 -5.48
CA ALA A 153 -13.73 -18.87 -5.04
C ALA A 153 -13.61 -17.68 -4.08
N ARG A 154 -14.50 -16.69 -4.20
CA ARG A 154 -14.64 -15.59 -3.24
C ARG A 154 -16.10 -15.26 -2.99
N ALA A 155 -16.35 -14.72 -1.82
CA ALA A 155 -17.63 -14.14 -1.46
C ALA A 155 -17.41 -12.93 -0.55
N SER A 156 -18.24 -11.89 -0.73
CA SER A 156 -18.23 -10.72 0.13
C SER A 156 -19.64 -10.26 0.43
N ALA A 157 -19.80 -9.60 1.58
CA ALA A 157 -21.03 -8.95 1.97
C ALA A 157 -20.70 -7.67 2.75
N SER A 158 -21.49 -6.61 2.52
CA SER A 158 -21.43 -5.39 3.28
C SER A 158 -22.84 -4.88 3.58
N ALA A 159 -22.99 -4.19 4.70
CA ALA A 159 -24.23 -3.53 5.07
C ALA A 159 -23.92 -2.25 5.84
N GLY A 160 -24.75 -1.23 5.62
CA GLY A 160 -24.63 0.06 6.29
C GLY A 160 -26.00 0.64 6.62
N ALA A 161 -26.02 1.42 7.68
CA ALA A 161 -27.16 2.21 8.09
C ALA A 161 -26.69 3.59 8.55
N ALA A 162 -27.41 4.61 8.20
CA ALA A 162 -27.15 5.98 8.61
C ALA A 162 -28.45 6.70 8.99
N SER A 163 -28.34 7.61 9.94
CA SER A 163 -29.33 8.60 10.33
C SER A 163 -28.64 9.95 10.46
N ASP A 164 -29.38 11.00 10.78
CA ASP A 164 -28.83 12.36 10.97
C ASP A 164 -27.75 12.42 12.07
N HIS A 165 -27.77 11.48 13.02
CA HIS A 165 -26.90 11.50 14.18
C HIS A 165 -25.97 10.31 14.31
N ALA A 166 -26.17 9.23 13.56
CA ALA A 166 -25.33 8.03 13.70
C ALA A 166 -25.18 7.30 12.36
N SER A 167 -24.05 6.65 12.20
CA SER A 167 -23.77 5.78 11.06
C SER A 167 -23.02 4.52 11.51
N VAL A 168 -23.31 3.42 10.83
CA VAL A 168 -22.57 2.16 11.01
C VAL A 168 -22.45 1.43 9.70
N THR A 169 -21.26 0.88 9.42
CA THR A 169 -20.99 0.01 8.24
C THR A 169 -20.17 -1.17 8.68
N GLY A 170 -20.52 -2.35 8.19
CA GLY A 170 -19.74 -3.56 8.33
C GLY A 170 -19.57 -4.25 6.98
N ALA A 171 -18.43 -4.89 6.80
CA ALA A 171 -18.12 -5.68 5.62
C ALA A 171 -17.32 -6.92 5.98
N VAL A 172 -17.54 -8.01 5.26
CA VAL A 172 -16.79 -9.25 5.36
C VAL A 172 -16.50 -9.78 3.96
N GLY A 173 -15.29 -10.29 3.76
CA GLY A 173 -14.86 -10.91 2.52
C GLY A 173 -14.05 -12.16 2.79
N TRP A 174 -14.32 -13.19 2.04
CA TRP A 174 -13.60 -14.45 2.06
C TRP A 174 -13.18 -14.82 0.64
N GLN A 175 -11.98 -15.36 0.50
CA GLN A 175 -11.49 -15.87 -0.76
C GLN A 175 -10.53 -17.04 -0.56
N ARG A 176 -10.44 -17.90 -1.56
CA ARG A 176 -9.47 -18.98 -1.65
C ARG A 176 -9.05 -19.22 -3.10
N SER A 177 -7.87 -19.79 -3.28
CA SER A 177 -7.43 -20.44 -4.51
C SER A 177 -6.69 -21.73 -4.15
N ASN A 178 -6.73 -22.71 -5.03
CA ASN A 178 -5.82 -23.85 -4.92
C ASN A 178 -4.43 -23.51 -5.49
N GLY A 179 -4.27 -22.36 -6.16
CA GLY A 179 -3.01 -21.93 -6.76
C GLY A 179 -2.47 -22.84 -7.85
N ILE A 180 -1.17 -22.80 -7.98
CA ILE A 180 -0.34 -23.61 -8.87
C ILE A 180 0.91 -24.05 -8.09
N ASP A 181 1.63 -25.03 -8.57
CA ASP A 181 2.97 -25.36 -8.10
C ASP A 181 3.93 -24.19 -8.41
N SER A 182 4.49 -23.55 -7.37
CA SER A 182 5.32 -22.34 -7.49
C SER A 182 6.65 -22.58 -8.17
N PHE A 183 7.24 -23.77 -8.03
CA PHE A 183 8.54 -24.08 -8.62
C PHE A 183 8.42 -24.90 -9.90
N GLY A 184 7.29 -25.53 -10.17
CA GLY A 184 7.06 -26.36 -11.34
C GLY A 184 7.77 -27.69 -11.27
N ALA A 185 7.87 -28.28 -10.10
CA ALA A 185 8.43 -29.60 -9.89
C ALA A 185 7.57 -30.68 -10.56
N PRO A 186 8.17 -31.71 -11.21
CA PRO A 186 7.39 -32.81 -11.77
C PRO A 186 6.61 -33.57 -10.69
N GLY A 187 5.28 -33.44 -10.68
CA GLY A 187 4.40 -34.06 -9.70
C GLY A 187 4.22 -33.23 -8.42
N GLY A 188 4.69 -31.98 -8.43
CA GLY A 188 4.54 -31.07 -7.31
C GLY A 188 3.09 -30.74 -6.95
N ASP A 189 2.89 -30.36 -5.71
CA ASP A 189 1.59 -29.97 -5.20
C ASP A 189 1.22 -28.53 -5.61
N LYS A 190 0.17 -27.98 -5.07
CA LYS A 190 -0.32 -26.65 -5.43
C LYS A 190 -0.27 -25.72 -4.25
N ASP A 191 0.40 -24.61 -4.44
CA ASP A 191 0.52 -23.53 -3.47
C ASP A 191 -0.74 -22.67 -3.47
N GLY A 192 -1.64 -22.99 -2.60
CA GLY A 192 -2.91 -22.31 -2.47
C GLY A 192 -2.94 -21.25 -1.39
N TYR A 193 -4.06 -20.53 -1.31
CA TYR A 193 -4.29 -19.61 -0.20
C TYR A 193 -5.75 -19.56 0.23
N ARG A 194 -5.96 -19.09 1.47
CA ARG A 194 -7.26 -18.72 2.02
C ARG A 194 -7.13 -17.42 2.78
N ASN A 195 -8.06 -16.51 2.54
CA ASN A 195 -8.11 -15.20 3.19
C ASN A 195 -9.52 -14.94 3.73
N LEU A 196 -9.60 -14.45 4.96
CA LEU A 196 -10.82 -13.91 5.55
C LEU A 196 -10.51 -12.53 6.10
N SER A 197 -11.29 -11.54 5.67
CA SER A 197 -11.17 -10.16 6.11
C SER A 197 -12.53 -9.64 6.55
N ALA A 198 -12.55 -8.83 7.62
CA ALA A 198 -13.75 -8.13 8.06
C ALA A 198 -13.39 -6.72 8.52
N ARG A 199 -14.32 -5.78 8.31
CA ARG A 199 -14.22 -4.38 8.74
C ARG A 199 -15.51 -3.93 9.38
N LEU A 200 -15.40 -3.05 10.38
CA LEU A 200 -16.52 -2.40 11.05
C LEU A 200 -16.15 -0.94 11.30
N ARG A 201 -17.06 -0.03 10.98
CA ARG A 201 -16.92 1.40 11.27
C ARG A 201 -18.26 1.94 11.77
N GLY A 202 -18.21 2.85 12.74
CA GLY A 202 -19.38 3.56 13.20
C GLY A 202 -19.01 4.92 13.75
N ALA A 203 -19.98 5.85 13.71
CA ALA A 203 -19.84 7.16 14.30
C ALA A 203 -21.17 7.68 14.82
N VAL A 204 -21.13 8.51 15.86
CA VAL A 204 -22.30 9.18 16.44
C VAL A 204 -21.98 10.65 16.69
N THR A 205 -22.88 11.54 16.28
CA THR A 205 -22.84 12.98 16.53
C THR A 205 -23.61 13.26 17.81
N LEU A 206 -22.91 13.55 18.90
CA LEU A 206 -23.49 13.80 20.21
C LEU A 206 -24.03 15.23 20.32
N SER A 207 -23.42 16.16 19.63
CA SER A 207 -23.81 17.56 19.54
C SER A 207 -23.27 18.17 18.25
N PRO A 208 -23.68 19.38 17.84
CA PRO A 208 -23.12 20.05 16.67
C PRO A 208 -21.60 20.23 16.67
N VAL A 209 -20.97 20.06 17.82
CA VAL A 209 -19.50 20.27 18.00
C VAL A 209 -18.75 19.02 18.42
N VAL A 210 -19.43 17.88 18.68
CA VAL A 210 -18.78 16.65 19.16
C VAL A 210 -19.29 15.46 18.38
N ARG A 211 -18.37 14.76 17.71
CA ARG A 211 -18.60 13.48 17.03
C ARG A 211 -17.66 12.42 17.57
N LEU A 212 -18.18 11.27 17.94
CA LEU A 212 -17.39 10.11 18.35
C LEU A 212 -17.43 9.06 17.24
N GLY A 213 -16.35 8.33 17.09
CA GLY A 213 -16.30 7.25 16.11
C GLY A 213 -15.40 6.09 16.56
N ALA A 214 -15.64 4.95 15.94
CA ALA A 214 -14.83 3.75 16.07
C ALA A 214 -14.69 3.05 14.73
N THR A 215 -13.53 2.45 14.48
CA THR A 215 -13.30 1.56 13.35
C THR A 215 -12.42 0.40 13.76
N GLY A 216 -12.55 -0.72 13.07
CA GLY A 216 -11.67 -1.85 13.28
C GLY A 216 -11.71 -2.82 12.12
N PHE A 217 -10.65 -3.60 12.01
CA PHE A 217 -10.55 -4.64 11.01
C PHE A 217 -9.86 -5.89 11.58
N VAL A 218 -10.13 -7.01 10.94
CA VAL A 218 -9.39 -8.27 11.08
C VAL A 218 -9.12 -8.85 9.70
N GLN A 219 -7.89 -9.33 9.51
CA GLN A 219 -7.44 -10.03 8.31
C GLN A 219 -6.72 -11.30 8.75
N THR A 220 -7.04 -12.42 8.11
CA THR A 220 -6.35 -13.70 8.31
C THR A 220 -6.00 -14.30 6.97
N GLY A 221 -4.80 -14.83 6.86
CA GLY A 221 -4.33 -15.55 5.69
C GLY A 221 -3.72 -16.90 6.08
N HIS A 222 -3.92 -17.86 5.21
CA HIS A 222 -3.17 -19.11 5.17
C HIS A 222 -2.69 -19.25 3.75
N THR A 223 -1.39 -19.43 3.58
CA THR A 223 -0.73 -19.52 2.27
C THR A 223 0.21 -20.71 2.30
N ASP A 224 0.05 -21.59 1.34
CA ASP A 224 0.97 -22.69 1.07
C ASP A 224 2.06 -22.17 0.12
N PHE A 225 3.28 -22.66 0.23
CA PHE A 225 4.42 -22.27 -0.60
C PHE A 225 5.51 -23.33 -0.55
N ASP A 226 6.32 -23.39 -1.59
CA ASP A 226 7.48 -24.25 -1.69
C ASP A 226 8.72 -23.62 -1.05
N GLY A 227 9.60 -24.49 -0.55
CA GLY A 227 10.83 -24.13 0.13
C GLY A 227 12.09 -24.63 -0.55
N TYR A 228 13.09 -24.87 0.28
CA TYR A 228 14.40 -25.33 -0.15
C TYR A 228 14.80 -26.57 0.66
N ASP A 229 15.38 -27.56 0.00
CA ASP A 229 15.99 -28.68 0.68
C ASP A 229 17.10 -28.17 1.63
N PRO A 230 17.01 -28.44 2.94
CA PRO A 230 17.94 -27.88 3.91
C PRO A 230 19.38 -28.44 3.79
N LEU A 231 19.59 -29.52 3.05
CA LEU A 231 20.89 -30.15 2.87
C LEU A 231 21.58 -29.69 1.59
N THR A 232 20.82 -29.58 0.49
CA THR A 232 21.37 -29.22 -0.82
C THR A 232 21.22 -27.73 -1.13
N GLY A 233 20.26 -27.03 -0.50
CA GLY A 233 19.89 -25.66 -0.82
C GLY A 233 19.17 -25.53 -2.17
N GLU A 234 18.73 -26.63 -2.78
CA GLU A 234 17.97 -26.63 -4.01
C GLU A 234 16.49 -26.36 -3.74
N ARG A 235 15.81 -25.75 -4.70
CA ARG A 235 14.36 -25.63 -4.64
C ARG A 235 13.72 -26.99 -4.68
N THR A 236 12.80 -27.21 -3.78
CA THR A 236 12.08 -28.48 -3.69
C THR A 236 10.60 -28.22 -3.39
N ASP A 237 9.78 -29.13 -3.90
CA ASP A 237 8.36 -29.18 -3.59
C ASP A 237 8.20 -29.59 -2.11
N THR A 238 7.61 -28.73 -1.31
CA THR A 238 7.46 -28.89 0.14
C THR A 238 6.01 -28.57 0.57
N LEU A 239 5.62 -29.05 1.73
CA LEU A 239 4.33 -28.72 2.35
C LEU A 239 4.44 -27.50 3.30
N ASP A 240 5.28 -26.54 2.92
CA ASP A 240 5.50 -25.33 3.71
C ASP A 240 4.27 -24.44 3.69
N ASN A 241 3.97 -23.83 4.81
CA ASN A 241 2.86 -22.89 4.86
C ASN A 241 3.03 -21.79 5.92
N SER A 242 2.31 -20.71 5.73
CA SER A 242 2.22 -19.63 6.69
C SER A 242 0.78 -19.35 7.10
N LYS A 243 0.61 -18.99 8.39
CA LYS A 243 -0.68 -18.54 8.95
C LYS A 243 -0.50 -17.17 9.57
N ASN A 244 -1.11 -16.19 8.94
CA ASN A 244 -0.95 -14.78 9.26
C ASN A 244 -2.28 -14.20 9.78
N ARG A 245 -2.19 -13.33 10.79
CA ARG A 245 -3.33 -12.58 11.32
C ARG A 245 -2.90 -11.18 11.65
N LEU A 246 -3.65 -10.21 11.14
CA LEU A 246 -3.52 -8.80 11.48
C LEU A 246 -4.90 -8.28 11.93
N MET A 247 -4.96 -7.58 13.05
CA MET A 247 -6.18 -6.99 13.58
C MET A 247 -5.91 -5.66 14.24
N ALA A 248 -6.81 -4.71 14.07
CA ALA A 248 -6.69 -3.41 14.71
C ALA A 248 -8.04 -2.80 15.00
N GLY A 249 -8.04 -1.89 15.97
CA GLY A 249 -9.18 -1.05 16.32
C GLY A 249 -8.73 0.35 16.71
N ARG A 250 -9.53 1.34 16.34
CA ARG A 250 -9.34 2.75 16.64
C ARG A 250 -10.65 3.34 17.15
N ILE A 251 -10.57 4.15 18.19
CA ILE A 251 -11.63 5.05 18.63
C ILE A 251 -11.14 6.48 18.49
N TRP A 252 -12.03 7.41 18.18
CA TRP A 252 -11.69 8.83 18.09
C TRP A 252 -12.85 9.73 18.51
N ALA A 253 -12.51 10.97 18.84
CA ALA A 253 -13.45 12.05 19.05
C ALA A 253 -13.02 13.25 18.20
N ASP A 254 -13.94 13.77 17.39
CA ASP A 254 -13.81 15.03 16.68
C ASP A 254 -14.51 16.13 17.49
N VAL A 255 -13.86 17.29 17.61
CA VAL A 255 -14.38 18.48 18.30
C VAL A 255 -14.29 19.67 17.35
N GLY A 256 -15.39 20.38 17.18
CA GLY A 256 -15.54 21.52 16.29
C GLY A 256 -16.72 21.31 15.35
N SER A 257 -17.45 22.38 15.02
CA SER A 257 -18.53 22.37 14.03
C SER A 257 -17.98 22.60 12.62
N GLU A 258 -18.70 22.20 11.61
CA GLU A 258 -18.44 22.55 10.23
C GLU A 258 -18.35 24.08 10.07
N GLY A 259 -17.28 24.58 9.40
CA GLY A 259 -17.02 26.02 9.28
C GLY A 259 -16.44 26.69 10.53
N SER A 260 -16.20 25.96 11.63
CA SER A 260 -15.53 26.49 12.81
C SER A 260 -14.08 26.89 12.50
N SER A 261 -13.64 28.02 13.06
CA SER A 261 -12.23 28.43 12.97
C SER A 261 -11.28 27.50 13.74
N TRP A 262 -11.80 26.73 14.69
CA TRP A 262 -11.07 25.74 15.47
C TRP A 262 -11.73 24.40 15.39
N SER A 263 -10.94 23.36 15.14
CA SER A 263 -11.40 21.98 15.29
C SER A 263 -10.22 21.12 15.78
N GLY A 264 -10.54 19.94 16.29
CA GLY A 264 -9.55 19.02 16.78
C GLY A 264 -10.02 17.58 16.73
N ARG A 265 -9.09 16.66 16.84
CA ARG A 265 -9.33 15.23 16.95
C ARG A 265 -8.41 14.62 17.98
N VAL A 266 -8.92 13.70 18.75
CA VAL A 266 -8.13 12.82 19.60
C VAL A 266 -8.46 11.38 19.23
N GLY A 267 -7.47 10.48 19.31
CA GLY A 267 -7.64 9.09 18.93
C GLY A 267 -6.78 8.13 19.74
N ALA A 268 -7.24 6.90 19.83
CA ALA A 268 -6.49 5.78 20.39
C ALA A 268 -6.62 4.57 19.47
N THR A 269 -5.49 3.93 19.17
CA THR A 269 -5.39 2.79 18.25
C THR A 269 -4.68 1.63 18.92
N LEU A 270 -5.18 0.42 18.68
CA LEU A 270 -4.54 -0.83 19.05
C LEU A 270 -4.40 -1.68 17.80
N LEU A 271 -3.21 -2.20 17.56
CA LEU A 271 -2.93 -3.18 16.48
C LEU A 271 -2.24 -4.38 17.09
N GLY A 272 -2.59 -5.57 16.60
CA GLY A 272 -1.93 -6.83 16.94
C GLY A 272 -1.77 -7.72 15.72
N SER A 273 -0.60 -8.34 15.59
CA SER A 273 -0.31 -9.32 14.55
C SER A 273 0.22 -10.63 15.11
N SER A 274 0.06 -11.69 14.34
CA SER A 274 0.66 -13.00 14.64
C SER A 274 0.93 -13.73 13.33
N ASN A 275 2.18 -14.08 13.12
CA ASN A 275 2.66 -14.82 11.97
C ASN A 275 3.24 -16.15 12.44
N ARG A 276 2.88 -17.26 11.80
CA ARG A 276 3.37 -18.61 12.09
C ARG A 276 3.82 -19.25 10.80
N ASN A 277 5.02 -19.79 10.78
CA ASN A 277 5.56 -20.52 9.64
C ASN A 277 5.73 -22.00 10.01
N PHE A 278 5.46 -22.83 9.04
CA PHE A 278 5.56 -24.28 9.11
C PHE A 278 6.44 -24.74 7.93
N LEU A 279 7.34 -25.66 8.20
CA LEU A 279 8.14 -26.37 7.18
C LEU A 279 7.72 -27.82 7.20
N ASP A 280 7.29 -28.38 6.06
CA ASP A 280 6.67 -29.70 5.95
C ASP A 280 5.60 -29.95 7.02
N GLU A 281 4.71 -28.96 7.22
CA GLU A 281 3.68 -28.94 8.25
C GLU A 281 4.17 -28.83 9.72
N ASP A 282 5.47 -28.94 9.97
CA ASP A 282 6.03 -28.79 11.31
C ASP A 282 6.18 -27.30 11.70
N PRO A 283 5.72 -26.90 12.90
CA PRO A 283 5.81 -25.51 13.33
C PRO A 283 7.25 -25.11 13.61
N VAL A 284 7.78 -24.13 12.85
CA VAL A 284 9.17 -23.64 12.98
C VAL A 284 9.26 -22.40 13.84
N ASN A 285 8.45 -21.40 13.54
CA ASN A 285 8.52 -20.15 14.26
C ASN A 285 7.16 -19.46 14.37
N ARG A 286 7.08 -18.55 15.32
CA ARG A 286 5.96 -17.65 15.51
C ARG A 286 6.45 -16.28 15.91
N THR A 287 6.02 -15.25 15.20
CA THR A 287 6.20 -13.86 15.61
C THR A 287 4.86 -13.23 16.00
N LYS A 288 4.89 -12.33 16.96
CA LYS A 288 3.76 -11.49 17.36
C LYS A 288 4.20 -10.05 17.47
N GLY A 289 3.43 -9.16 16.90
CA GLY A 289 3.59 -7.71 17.01
C GLY A 289 2.41 -7.08 17.71
N SER A 290 2.64 -5.99 18.40
CA SER A 290 1.57 -5.10 18.83
C SER A 290 2.02 -3.66 18.80
N ARG A 291 1.12 -2.77 18.38
CA ARG A 291 1.31 -1.30 18.38
C ARG A 291 0.13 -0.65 19.10
N ARG A 292 0.45 0.29 19.97
CA ARG A 292 -0.52 1.13 20.68
C ARG A 292 -0.17 2.58 20.39
N THR A 293 -1.12 3.32 19.85
CA THR A 293 -0.92 4.72 19.48
C THR A 293 -1.99 5.59 20.13
N LEU A 294 -1.58 6.69 20.73
CA LEU A 294 -2.44 7.81 21.14
C LEU A 294 -2.07 8.99 20.26
N ASP A 295 -3.05 9.64 19.69
CA ASP A 295 -2.84 10.82 18.85
C ASP A 295 -3.83 11.94 19.19
N ALA A 296 -3.38 13.15 19.03
CA ALA A 296 -4.20 14.36 19.16
C ALA A 296 -3.79 15.34 18.06
N GLN A 297 -4.78 16.06 17.53
CA GLN A 297 -4.58 17.10 16.54
C GLN A 297 -5.50 18.27 16.85
N VAL A 298 -5.01 19.47 16.70
CA VAL A 298 -5.79 20.71 16.72
C VAL A 298 -5.45 21.51 15.48
N GLN A 299 -6.45 22.14 14.90
CA GLN A 299 -6.27 23.01 13.74
C GLN A 299 -7.02 24.33 13.91
N ARG A 300 -6.47 25.36 13.27
CA ARG A 300 -7.07 26.69 13.19
C ARG A 300 -7.10 27.16 11.74
N ALA A 301 -8.29 27.49 11.26
CA ALA A 301 -8.49 28.16 9.98
C ALA A 301 -8.79 29.65 10.21
N PHE A 302 -8.15 30.52 9.43
CA PHE A 302 -8.35 31.97 9.48
C PHE A 302 -7.93 32.62 8.17
N SER A 303 -8.44 33.82 7.89
CA SER A 303 -8.03 34.61 6.73
C SER A 303 -7.28 35.85 7.19
N ALA A 304 -6.21 36.21 6.48
CA ALA A 304 -5.46 37.44 6.65
C ALA A 304 -5.37 38.15 5.29
N GLY A 305 -6.17 39.19 5.10
CA GLY A 305 -6.38 39.80 3.79
C GLY A 305 -6.99 38.81 2.80
N ALA A 306 -6.35 38.59 1.67
CA ALA A 306 -6.77 37.66 0.61
C ALA A 306 -6.21 36.24 0.77
N ILE A 307 -5.50 35.96 1.86
CA ILE A 307 -4.86 34.67 2.11
C ILE A 307 -5.65 33.89 3.15
N GLU A 308 -6.03 32.67 2.78
CA GLU A 308 -6.60 31.69 3.69
C GLU A 308 -5.45 30.88 4.32
N HIS A 309 -5.47 30.80 5.64
CA HIS A 309 -4.47 30.05 6.40
C HIS A 309 -5.12 28.91 7.17
N LYS A 310 -4.45 27.77 7.21
CA LYS A 310 -4.76 26.67 8.11
C LYS A 310 -3.47 26.26 8.82
N LEU A 311 -3.49 26.30 10.15
CA LEU A 311 -2.42 25.82 11.01
C LEU A 311 -2.89 24.56 11.70
N ILE A 312 -2.08 23.52 11.66
CA ILE A 312 -2.36 22.21 12.25
C ILE A 312 -1.18 21.87 13.17
N VAL A 313 -1.49 21.44 14.39
CA VAL A 313 -0.52 20.89 15.32
C VAL A 313 -1.02 19.53 15.77
N ALA A 314 -0.18 18.51 15.65
CA ALA A 314 -0.49 17.16 16.06
C ALA A 314 0.58 16.60 16.99
N ALA A 315 0.17 15.77 17.92
CA ALA A 315 1.05 15.02 18.82
C ALA A 315 0.69 13.54 18.77
N GLU A 316 1.69 12.69 18.89
CA GLU A 316 1.56 11.25 18.81
C GLU A 316 2.44 10.57 19.85
N ALA A 317 1.94 9.51 20.50
CA ALA A 317 2.70 8.63 21.38
C ALA A 317 2.43 7.19 21.00
N GLU A 318 3.49 6.45 20.71
CA GLU A 318 3.44 5.07 20.25
C GLU A 318 4.27 4.15 21.12
N SER A 319 3.79 2.93 21.30
CA SER A 319 4.54 1.85 21.96
C SER A 319 4.35 0.56 21.16
N GLU A 320 5.46 -0.05 20.80
CA GLU A 320 5.49 -1.31 20.07
C GLU A 320 6.14 -2.43 20.91
N LYS A 321 5.64 -3.64 20.67
CA LYS A 321 6.22 -4.87 21.23
C LYS A 321 6.36 -5.91 20.14
N PHE A 322 7.44 -6.66 20.23
CA PHE A 322 7.77 -7.78 19.36
C PHE A 322 8.11 -9.00 20.20
N HIS A 323 7.54 -10.14 19.85
CA HIS A 323 7.81 -11.42 20.44
C HIS A 323 8.06 -12.44 19.34
N ALA A 324 9.21 -13.08 19.35
CA ALA A 324 9.52 -14.23 18.52
C ALA A 324 9.67 -15.47 19.37
N ARG A 325 9.19 -16.59 18.89
CA ARG A 325 9.35 -17.92 19.45
C ARG A 325 9.61 -18.90 18.33
N GLY A 326 10.54 -19.82 18.51
CA GLY A 326 10.81 -20.82 17.50
C GLY A 326 12.17 -21.44 17.63
N GLN A 327 12.52 -22.25 16.65
CA GLN A 327 13.82 -22.90 16.54
C GLN A 327 14.36 -22.74 15.11
N SER A 328 15.66 -22.67 15.01
CA SER A 328 16.39 -22.79 13.75
C SER A 328 17.56 -23.70 13.99
N ALA A 329 17.72 -24.75 13.18
CA ALA A 329 18.75 -25.78 13.36
C ALA A 329 18.80 -26.35 14.81
N GLY A 330 17.63 -26.54 15.45
CA GLY A 330 17.52 -27.04 16.82
C GLY A 330 17.88 -26.04 17.92
N LEU A 331 18.20 -24.78 17.59
CA LEU A 331 18.55 -23.74 18.54
C LEU A 331 17.38 -22.72 18.68
N PRO A 332 17.11 -22.22 19.91
CA PRO A 332 16.00 -21.29 20.11
C PRO A 332 16.27 -19.93 19.46
N THR A 333 15.20 -19.34 18.88
CA THR A 333 15.22 -18.00 18.26
C THR A 333 14.40 -16.98 19.08
N ASP A 334 14.21 -17.24 20.36
CA ASP A 334 13.31 -16.49 21.24
C ASP A 334 13.76 -15.05 21.44
N GLN A 335 12.84 -14.09 21.19
CA GLN A 335 13.06 -12.67 21.39
C GLN A 335 11.86 -12.02 22.06
N ASP A 336 12.12 -11.12 23.01
CA ASP A 336 11.14 -10.22 23.61
C ASP A 336 11.70 -8.80 23.58
N ARG A 337 11.11 -7.94 22.74
CA ARG A 337 11.59 -6.57 22.48
C ARG A 337 10.45 -5.56 22.55
N SER A 338 10.80 -4.32 22.90
CA SER A 338 9.86 -3.20 22.84
C SER A 338 10.59 -1.91 22.50
N ARG A 339 9.84 -0.98 21.91
CA ARG A 339 10.29 0.39 21.69
C ARG A 339 9.15 1.38 21.93
N LYS A 340 9.50 2.62 22.20
CA LYS A 340 8.57 3.74 22.38
C LYS A 340 9.01 4.91 21.50
N HIS A 341 8.03 5.63 21.03
CA HIS A 341 8.21 6.76 20.15
C HIS A 341 7.17 7.83 20.49
N GLN A 342 7.58 9.09 20.41
CA GLN A 342 6.69 10.26 20.53
C GLN A 342 7.00 11.21 19.39
N ALA A 343 6.01 11.99 18.96
CA ALA A 343 6.24 12.98 17.92
C ALA A 343 5.34 14.20 18.08
N ILE A 344 5.85 15.32 17.58
CA ILE A 344 5.09 16.56 17.39
C ILE A 344 5.23 16.96 15.93
N THR A 345 4.09 17.25 15.29
CA THR A 345 4.02 17.74 13.90
C THR A 345 3.34 19.11 13.89
N ALA A 346 3.89 20.03 13.12
CA ALA A 346 3.23 21.29 12.78
C ALA A 346 3.13 21.38 11.24
N GLU A 347 1.95 21.73 10.73
CA GLU A 347 1.69 21.92 9.30
C GLU A 347 1.00 23.27 9.10
N TRP A 348 1.46 24.01 8.10
CA TRP A 348 0.87 25.29 7.69
C TRP A 348 0.49 25.22 6.21
N ILE A 349 -0.78 25.41 5.94
CA ILE A 349 -1.32 25.48 4.58
C ILE A 349 -1.77 26.93 4.35
N ALA A 350 -1.36 27.53 3.24
CA ALA A 350 -1.75 28.87 2.83
C ALA A 350 -2.31 28.84 1.39
N ARG A 351 -3.44 29.52 1.18
CA ARG A 351 -4.06 29.67 -0.13
C ARG A 351 -4.27 31.13 -0.46
N ALA A 352 -3.74 31.56 -1.59
CA ALA A 352 -3.81 32.94 -2.06
C ALA A 352 -4.23 32.97 -3.54
N GLY A 353 -5.50 33.07 -3.82
CA GLY A 353 -6.03 33.03 -5.19
C GLY A 353 -5.67 31.72 -5.90
N ARG A 354 -4.69 31.79 -6.83
CA ARG A 354 -4.22 30.65 -7.63
C ARG A 354 -3.02 29.91 -7.02
N LEU A 355 -2.56 30.32 -5.85
CA LEU A 355 -1.38 29.75 -5.21
C LEU A 355 -1.81 28.97 -3.96
N THR A 356 -1.26 27.77 -3.80
CA THR A 356 -1.33 26.99 -2.56
C THR A 356 0.08 26.66 -2.12
N GLY A 357 0.40 26.93 -0.86
CA GLY A 357 1.64 26.51 -0.22
C GLY A 357 1.34 25.62 0.98
N ASP A 358 2.22 24.66 1.27
CA ASP A 358 2.11 23.72 2.36
C ASP A 358 3.51 23.46 2.93
N VAL A 359 3.69 23.69 4.22
CA VAL A 359 4.95 23.42 4.94
C VAL A 359 4.63 22.62 6.19
N ALA A 360 5.32 21.50 6.36
CA ALA A 360 5.20 20.66 7.54
C ALA A 360 6.58 20.39 8.14
N VAL A 361 6.66 20.38 9.45
CA VAL A 361 7.82 19.98 10.23
C VAL A 361 7.38 19.00 11.31
N ARG A 362 8.15 17.92 11.44
CA ARG A 362 7.94 16.91 12.47
C ARG A 362 9.22 16.66 13.24
N ARG A 363 9.09 16.55 14.57
CA ARG A 363 10.14 16.11 15.46
C ARG A 363 9.72 14.81 16.12
N ASP A 364 10.56 13.78 15.95
CA ASP A 364 10.40 12.44 16.49
C ASP A 364 11.38 12.22 17.63
N PHE A 365 10.89 11.70 18.76
CA PHE A 365 11.64 11.40 19.97
C PHE A 365 11.61 9.88 20.19
N PHE A 366 12.77 9.26 20.13
CA PHE A 366 12.92 7.81 20.25
C PHE A 366 13.57 7.42 21.56
N ASN A 367 13.10 6.34 22.18
CA ASN A 367 13.79 5.77 23.33
C ASN A 367 14.98 4.88 22.95
N ARG A 368 15.15 4.59 21.66
CA ARG A 368 16.15 3.61 21.15
C ARG A 368 17.17 4.25 20.21
N PHE A 369 16.78 5.27 19.47
CA PHE A 369 17.58 5.95 18.45
C PHE A 369 17.75 7.42 18.78
N ALA A 370 18.63 8.11 18.06
CA ALA A 370 18.69 9.55 18.10
C ALA A 370 17.38 10.17 17.57
N ASP A 371 16.99 11.27 18.15
CA ASP A 371 15.83 12.03 17.70
C ASP A 371 16.00 12.51 16.25
N ALA A 372 14.91 12.51 15.49
CA ALA A 372 14.90 12.95 14.11
C ALA A 372 13.99 14.15 13.89
N THR A 373 14.35 15.00 12.94
CA THR A 373 13.49 16.07 12.44
C THR A 373 13.32 15.87 10.94
N THR A 374 12.10 15.93 10.45
CA THR A 374 11.78 15.86 9.02
C THR A 374 10.99 17.09 8.60
N LEU A 375 11.31 17.59 7.40
CA LEU A 375 10.70 18.77 6.78
C LEU A 375 10.04 18.38 5.47
N ARG A 376 8.92 19.03 5.18
CA ARG A 376 8.28 19.05 3.86
C ARG A 376 7.89 20.49 3.54
N ALA A 377 8.15 20.90 2.30
CA ALA A 377 7.67 22.17 1.77
C ALA A 377 7.17 21.93 0.34
N SER A 378 5.97 22.35 0.03
CA SER A 378 5.39 22.18 -1.29
C SER A 378 4.57 23.40 -1.70
N ALA A 379 4.49 23.62 -3.01
CA ALA A 379 3.71 24.70 -3.58
C ALA A 379 3.03 24.25 -4.87
N LEU A 380 1.88 24.85 -5.15
CA LEU A 380 1.09 24.63 -6.34
C LEU A 380 0.62 25.99 -6.89
N ALA A 381 0.74 26.20 -8.18
CA ALA A 381 0.28 27.41 -8.87
C ALA A 381 -0.62 27.04 -10.06
N ASP A 382 -1.86 27.50 -10.06
CA ASP A 382 -2.73 27.50 -11.24
C ASP A 382 -2.26 28.63 -12.19
N ILE A 383 -1.67 28.25 -13.32
CA ILE A 383 -1.15 29.19 -14.32
C ILE A 383 -2.18 29.52 -15.41
N GLY A 384 -3.41 29.03 -15.28
CA GLY A 384 -4.53 29.28 -16.17
C GLY A 384 -4.65 28.29 -17.32
N SER A 385 -5.72 28.39 -18.08
CA SER A 385 -6.05 27.51 -19.22
C SER A 385 -6.10 26.02 -18.89
N GLY A 386 -6.31 25.66 -17.61
CA GLY A 386 -6.32 24.29 -17.11
C GLY A 386 -4.94 23.75 -16.72
N PHE A 387 -3.90 24.55 -16.81
CA PHE A 387 -2.55 24.15 -16.39
C PHE A 387 -2.24 24.54 -14.96
N THR A 388 -1.58 23.62 -14.25
CA THR A 388 -1.09 23.80 -12.88
C THR A 388 0.35 23.32 -12.81
N ILE A 389 1.21 24.07 -12.13
CA ILE A 389 2.58 23.67 -11.79
C ILE A 389 2.64 23.38 -10.30
N ALA A 390 3.26 22.28 -9.90
CA ALA A 390 3.53 21.98 -8.50
C ALA A 390 4.99 21.58 -8.31
N GLY A 391 5.51 21.86 -7.13
CA GLY A 391 6.84 21.43 -6.71
C GLY A 391 6.90 21.16 -5.23
N SER A 392 7.76 20.23 -4.83
CA SER A 392 7.97 19.89 -3.42
C SER A 392 9.41 19.51 -3.11
N TYR A 393 9.81 19.81 -1.88
CA TYR A 393 10.91 19.20 -1.17
C TYR A 393 10.34 18.41 0.01
N ALA A 394 10.81 17.18 0.21
CA ALA A 394 10.34 16.37 1.33
C ALA A 394 11.47 15.47 1.85
N GLU A 395 11.48 15.31 3.16
CA GLU A 395 12.36 14.40 3.88
C GLU A 395 11.57 13.19 4.38
N GLY A 396 12.25 12.05 4.40
CA GLY A 396 11.73 10.78 4.89
C GLY A 396 12.67 10.17 5.91
N MET A 397 12.12 9.32 6.76
CA MET A 397 12.89 8.48 7.67
C MET A 397 12.22 7.13 7.88
N ALA A 398 13.01 6.10 8.18
CA ALA A 398 12.52 4.81 8.65
C ALA A 398 13.37 4.33 9.83
N GLN A 399 12.71 3.81 10.87
CA GLN A 399 13.39 3.14 11.97
C GLN A 399 13.83 1.74 11.51
N PRO A 400 15.00 1.23 11.96
CA PRO A 400 15.33 -0.17 11.81
C PRO A 400 14.22 -1.05 12.37
N THR A 401 13.86 -2.10 11.67
CA THR A 401 12.81 -3.01 12.11
C THR A 401 13.26 -3.87 13.29
N PHE A 402 12.34 -4.51 13.98
CA PHE A 402 12.71 -5.47 15.02
C PHE A 402 13.50 -6.65 14.44
N PHE A 403 13.25 -7.02 13.19
CA PHE A 403 14.00 -8.05 12.50
C PHE A 403 15.45 -7.63 12.24
N ASP A 404 15.66 -6.44 11.69
CA ASP A 404 17.00 -5.91 11.40
C ASP A 404 17.86 -5.82 12.67
N LEU A 405 17.24 -5.40 13.79
CA LEU A 405 17.93 -5.23 15.07
C LEU A 405 18.20 -6.53 15.82
N TYR A 406 17.26 -7.49 15.77
CA TYR A 406 17.22 -8.63 16.69
C TYR A 406 16.84 -9.95 16.04
N GLY A 407 16.62 -9.99 14.74
CA GLY A 407 16.38 -11.25 14.03
C GLY A 407 17.50 -12.24 14.35
N THR A 408 17.15 -13.46 14.63
CA THR A 408 18.12 -14.49 14.96
C THR A 408 17.68 -15.80 14.33
N PHE A 409 18.43 -16.21 13.33
CA PHE A 409 18.40 -17.57 12.80
C PHE A 409 19.80 -18.14 13.07
N PRO A 410 19.98 -18.96 14.13
CA PRO A 410 21.27 -19.47 14.52
C PRO A 410 22.04 -20.06 13.34
N ASN A 411 23.31 -19.68 13.22
CA ASN A 411 24.23 -20.06 12.12
C ASN A 411 23.89 -19.51 10.72
N ILE A 412 22.80 -18.75 10.56
CA ILE A 412 22.38 -18.21 9.26
C ILE A 412 22.34 -16.68 9.28
N PHE A 413 21.61 -16.08 10.24
CA PHE A 413 21.40 -14.64 10.32
C PHE A 413 21.45 -14.14 11.77
N VAL A 414 22.06 -12.96 11.95
CA VAL A 414 22.09 -12.23 13.23
C VAL A 414 21.80 -10.76 12.98
N GLY A 415 20.73 -10.24 13.59
CA GLY A 415 20.40 -8.82 13.54
C GLY A 415 21.46 -7.93 14.18
N ASN A 416 21.50 -6.66 13.76
CA ASN A 416 22.47 -5.67 14.23
C ASN A 416 21.84 -4.61 15.14
N PRO A 417 22.01 -4.68 16.47
CA PRO A 417 21.45 -3.69 17.39
C PRO A 417 22.04 -2.28 17.27
N SER A 418 23.11 -2.10 16.50
CA SER A 418 23.82 -0.81 16.33
C SER A 418 23.28 0.02 15.16
N LEU A 419 22.29 -0.47 14.44
CA LEU A 419 21.69 0.23 13.30
C LEU A 419 21.12 1.59 13.70
N LYS A 420 21.25 2.54 12.77
CA LYS A 420 20.66 3.88 12.82
C LYS A 420 19.42 3.94 11.94
N PRO A 421 18.49 4.86 12.21
CA PRO A 421 17.40 5.14 11.29
C PRO A 421 17.93 5.58 9.92
N GLU A 422 17.26 5.11 8.88
CA GLU A 422 17.46 5.56 7.50
C GLU A 422 16.86 6.94 7.32
N THR A 423 17.49 7.77 6.51
CA THR A 423 16.98 9.11 6.20
C THR A 423 16.99 9.37 4.71
N SER A 424 15.98 10.08 4.22
CA SER A 424 15.93 10.45 2.81
C SER A 424 15.58 11.91 2.61
N SER A 425 16.00 12.46 1.46
CA SER A 425 15.57 13.77 1.00
C SER A 425 15.28 13.71 -0.50
N GLY A 426 14.24 14.42 -0.93
CA GLY A 426 13.80 14.39 -2.31
C GLY A 426 13.19 15.70 -2.80
N PHE A 427 13.30 15.91 -4.10
CA PHE A 427 12.64 16.96 -4.83
C PHE A 427 11.71 16.38 -5.89
N GLU A 428 10.59 17.04 -6.10
CA GLU A 428 9.62 16.71 -7.12
C GLU A 428 9.15 17.99 -7.83
N GLY A 429 8.92 17.90 -9.14
CA GLY A 429 8.25 18.92 -9.93
C GLY A 429 7.22 18.29 -10.85
N SER A 430 6.02 18.86 -10.95
CA SER A 430 4.96 18.37 -11.82
C SER A 430 4.30 19.49 -12.61
N LEU A 431 4.00 19.19 -13.88
CA LEU A 431 3.10 19.96 -14.72
C LEU A 431 1.82 19.16 -14.89
N ARG A 432 0.69 19.76 -14.55
CA ARG A 432 -0.63 19.14 -14.62
C ARG A 432 -1.52 19.92 -15.57
N PHE A 433 -2.36 19.21 -16.29
CA PHE A 433 -3.38 19.77 -17.15
C PHE A 433 -4.72 19.13 -16.82
N ARG A 434 -5.76 19.95 -16.58
CA ARG A 434 -7.12 19.48 -16.39
C ARG A 434 -8.09 20.39 -17.10
N ARG A 435 -8.82 19.84 -18.05
CA ARG A 435 -9.85 20.59 -18.78
C ARG A 435 -10.93 19.66 -19.30
N SER A 436 -12.18 19.95 -18.96
CA SER A 436 -13.37 19.19 -19.42
C SER A 436 -13.23 17.67 -19.17
N SER A 437 -12.94 16.93 -20.22
CA SER A 437 -12.87 15.48 -20.22
C SER A 437 -11.45 14.91 -20.16
N VAL A 438 -10.41 15.76 -20.10
CA VAL A 438 -8.99 15.34 -20.13
C VAL A 438 -8.27 15.84 -18.89
N GLU A 439 -7.53 14.96 -18.27
CA GLU A 439 -6.53 15.26 -17.25
C GLU A 439 -5.21 14.61 -17.62
N ALA A 440 -4.11 15.32 -17.41
CA ALA A 440 -2.77 14.80 -17.65
C ALA A 440 -1.81 15.33 -16.60
N ALA A 441 -0.80 14.55 -16.27
CA ALA A 441 0.29 14.99 -15.40
C ALA A 441 1.62 14.44 -15.91
N LEU A 442 2.65 15.28 -15.80
CA LEU A 442 4.05 14.90 -16.01
C LEU A 442 4.82 15.29 -14.76
N THR A 443 5.41 14.31 -14.09
CA THR A 443 6.16 14.50 -12.85
C THR A 443 7.58 14.01 -13.02
N ALA A 444 8.56 14.81 -12.58
CA ALA A 444 9.95 14.38 -12.44
C ALA A 444 10.35 14.47 -10.97
N TYR A 445 11.10 13.47 -10.49
CA TYR A 445 11.53 13.42 -9.10
C TYR A 445 12.96 12.91 -8.96
N ARG A 446 13.60 13.29 -7.84
CA ARG A 446 14.90 12.78 -7.41
C ARG A 446 14.92 12.64 -5.90
N GLN A 447 15.40 11.49 -5.41
CA GLN A 447 15.54 11.18 -4.00
C GLN A 447 16.95 10.64 -3.70
N ARG A 448 17.46 10.96 -2.52
CA ARG A 448 18.69 10.41 -1.94
C ARG A 448 18.34 9.74 -0.63
N LEU A 449 18.91 8.58 -0.38
CA LEU A 449 18.73 7.82 0.86
C LEU A 449 20.10 7.64 1.50
N HIS A 450 20.20 8.00 2.78
CA HIS A 450 21.38 7.89 3.62
C HIS A 450 21.15 6.84 4.70
N ASP A 451 22.23 6.19 5.14
CA ASP A 451 22.21 5.14 6.17
C ASP A 451 21.21 4.01 5.81
N GLU A 452 21.01 3.74 4.51
CA GLU A 452 20.12 2.65 4.05
C GLU A 452 20.55 1.33 4.67
N ILE A 453 19.59 0.59 5.23
CA ILE A 453 19.84 -0.71 5.83
C ILE A 453 19.90 -1.75 4.73
N VAL A 454 21.04 -2.43 4.64
CA VAL A 454 21.31 -3.44 3.61
C VAL A 454 21.71 -4.76 4.25
N ASP A 455 21.35 -5.85 3.58
CA ASP A 455 21.80 -7.19 3.96
C ASP A 455 23.28 -7.36 3.58
N VAL A 456 24.05 -7.88 4.51
CA VAL A 456 25.46 -8.21 4.33
C VAL A 456 25.72 -9.67 4.69
N PHE A 457 26.68 -10.28 4.02
CA PHE A 457 27.10 -11.66 4.30
C PHE A 457 28.56 -11.69 4.71
N ASP A 458 28.82 -12.14 5.93
CA ASP A 458 30.17 -12.30 6.46
C ASP A 458 30.73 -13.67 6.06
N LEU A 459 31.68 -13.66 5.12
CA LEU A 459 32.35 -14.85 4.63
C LEU A 459 33.19 -15.57 5.70
N SER A 460 33.59 -14.89 6.79
CA SER A 460 34.39 -15.48 7.86
C SER A 460 33.56 -16.32 8.84
N THR A 461 32.32 -15.89 9.09
CA THR A 461 31.39 -16.58 9.99
C THR A 461 30.30 -17.36 9.24
N PHE A 462 30.18 -17.19 7.91
CA PHE A 462 29.14 -17.73 7.07
C PHE A 462 27.74 -17.33 7.54
N ARG A 463 27.59 -16.06 8.00
CA ARG A 463 26.30 -15.53 8.50
C ARG A 463 25.91 -14.27 7.77
N ALA A 464 24.62 -14.15 7.51
CA ALA A 464 24.03 -12.89 7.09
C ALA A 464 23.78 -11.96 8.30
N SER A 465 23.81 -10.68 8.07
CA SER A 465 23.47 -9.62 9.02
C SER A 465 22.96 -8.40 8.25
N THR A 466 22.69 -7.33 8.96
CA THR A 466 22.29 -6.05 8.40
C THR A 466 23.27 -4.95 8.82
N GLU A 467 23.51 -3.97 7.94
CA GLU A 467 24.30 -2.78 8.27
C GLU A 467 23.71 -1.53 7.60
N ASN A 468 24.04 -0.36 8.14
CA ASN A 468 23.77 0.89 7.44
C ASN A 468 24.84 1.07 6.34
N SER A 469 24.41 1.24 5.10
CA SER A 469 25.31 1.52 3.98
C SER A 469 26.07 2.83 4.22
N ALA A 470 27.38 2.79 4.04
CA ALA A 470 28.23 3.98 4.19
C ALA A 470 28.06 5.02 3.07
N GLY A 471 27.40 4.66 1.99
CA GLY A 471 27.18 5.51 0.84
C GLY A 471 25.77 6.09 0.76
N VAL A 472 25.47 6.69 -0.37
CA VAL A 472 24.15 7.31 -0.65
C VAL A 472 23.50 6.57 -1.79
N SER A 473 22.28 6.08 -1.57
CA SER A 473 21.46 5.49 -2.62
C SER A 473 20.73 6.58 -3.38
N HIS A 474 20.62 6.40 -4.69
CA HIS A 474 20.04 7.40 -5.59
C HIS A 474 18.85 6.83 -6.35
N ARG A 475 17.73 7.54 -6.27
CA ARG A 475 16.51 7.22 -7.01
C ARG A 475 16.02 8.45 -7.75
N TRP A 476 15.74 8.32 -9.04
CA TRP A 476 15.13 9.38 -9.82
C TRP A 476 14.29 8.80 -10.95
N GLY A 477 13.31 9.55 -11.40
CA GLY A 477 12.43 9.07 -12.44
C GLY A 477 11.51 10.14 -13.00
N VAL A 478 10.72 9.70 -13.98
CA VAL A 478 9.68 10.48 -14.63
C VAL A 478 8.41 9.65 -14.67
N GLU A 479 7.29 10.28 -14.31
CA GLU A 479 5.96 9.71 -14.35
C GLU A 479 5.08 10.53 -15.28
N ALA A 480 4.34 9.85 -16.17
CA ALA A 480 3.33 10.47 -17.03
C ALA A 480 1.98 9.79 -16.76
N GLU A 481 0.95 10.58 -16.57
CA GLU A 481 -0.42 10.12 -16.31
C GLU A 481 -1.38 10.80 -17.27
N LEU A 482 -2.37 10.07 -17.76
CA LEU A 482 -3.44 10.55 -18.62
C LEU A 482 -4.77 9.93 -18.17
N GLY A 483 -5.76 10.76 -17.93
CA GLY A 483 -7.15 10.39 -17.77
C GLY A 483 -7.99 11.06 -18.87
N TRP A 484 -8.85 10.30 -19.53
CA TRP A 484 -9.69 10.81 -20.60
C TRP A 484 -11.11 10.22 -20.54
N ALA A 485 -12.07 11.05 -20.20
CA ALA A 485 -13.50 10.71 -20.37
C ALA A 485 -13.85 10.83 -21.87
N LEU A 486 -13.59 9.74 -22.61
CA LEU A 486 -13.77 9.68 -24.07
C LEU A 486 -15.23 9.87 -24.49
N SER A 487 -16.16 9.38 -23.68
CA SER A 487 -17.59 9.56 -23.86
C SER A 487 -18.32 9.44 -22.51
N ALA A 488 -19.65 9.61 -22.52
CA ALA A 488 -20.47 9.39 -21.33
C ALA A 488 -20.46 7.93 -20.80
N VAL A 489 -19.93 6.99 -21.57
CA VAL A 489 -19.94 5.57 -21.25
C VAL A 489 -18.56 4.94 -21.18
N LEU A 490 -17.48 5.68 -21.48
CA LEU A 490 -16.12 5.14 -21.54
C LEU A 490 -15.10 6.15 -21.02
N ARG A 491 -14.35 5.75 -20.01
CA ARG A 491 -13.14 6.42 -19.51
C ARG A 491 -11.92 5.59 -19.91
N LEU A 492 -10.86 6.28 -20.34
CA LEU A 492 -9.54 5.73 -20.54
C LEU A 492 -8.59 6.35 -19.52
N SER A 493 -7.72 5.56 -18.93
CA SER A 493 -6.63 6.02 -18.09
C SER A 493 -5.35 5.31 -18.52
N ALA A 494 -4.24 6.06 -18.58
CA ALA A 494 -2.95 5.50 -18.93
C ALA A 494 -1.87 6.11 -18.03
N ASN A 495 -0.86 5.33 -17.71
CA ASN A 495 0.34 5.85 -17.09
C ASN A 495 1.60 5.17 -17.64
N TYR A 496 2.70 5.88 -17.49
CA TYR A 496 4.04 5.40 -17.74
C TYR A 496 4.98 5.91 -16.66
N ALA A 497 5.91 5.08 -16.22
CA ALA A 497 6.96 5.49 -15.31
C ALA A 497 8.33 4.98 -15.77
N PHE A 498 9.31 5.85 -15.68
CA PHE A 498 10.73 5.53 -15.77
C PHE A 498 11.37 5.68 -14.40
N LEU A 499 12.15 4.69 -13.97
CA LEU A 499 12.86 4.67 -12.70
C LEU A 499 14.31 4.30 -12.90
N HIS A 500 15.21 5.08 -12.30
CA HIS A 500 16.61 4.75 -12.09
C HIS A 500 16.88 4.69 -10.60
N ALA A 501 17.19 3.48 -10.08
CA ALA A 501 17.45 3.22 -8.68
C ALA A 501 18.78 2.51 -8.52
N THR A 502 19.68 3.08 -7.71
CA THR A 502 21.00 2.53 -7.41
C THR A 502 21.33 2.67 -5.94
N GLN A 503 22.02 1.67 -5.42
CA GLN A 503 22.59 1.66 -4.07
C GLN A 503 24.08 1.39 -4.13
N PRO A 504 24.89 1.88 -3.16
CA PRO A 504 26.30 1.55 -3.09
C PRO A 504 26.47 0.08 -2.64
N ASP A 505 27.35 -0.64 -3.30
CA ASP A 505 27.82 -1.94 -2.85
C ASP A 505 28.62 -1.77 -1.56
N SER A 506 28.31 -2.53 -0.53
CA SER A 506 28.91 -2.38 0.81
C SER A 506 30.42 -2.63 0.84
N SER A 507 30.95 -3.45 -0.08
CA SER A 507 32.35 -3.81 -0.14
C SER A 507 33.21 -2.86 -0.97
N SER A 508 32.67 -2.38 -2.10
CA SER A 508 33.41 -1.59 -3.10
C SER A 508 32.99 -0.12 -3.16
N GLY A 509 31.82 0.24 -2.61
CA GLY A 509 31.22 1.56 -2.74
C GLY A 509 30.71 1.90 -4.15
N VAL A 510 30.81 0.98 -5.10
CA VAL A 510 30.35 1.16 -6.47
C VAL A 510 28.81 1.19 -6.49
N GLN A 511 28.24 2.13 -7.23
CA GLN A 511 26.78 2.20 -7.40
C GLN A 511 26.27 1.04 -8.25
N LEU A 512 25.52 0.14 -7.64
CA LEU A 512 24.87 -0.99 -8.30
C LEU A 512 23.38 -0.70 -8.46
N ARG A 513 22.79 -1.26 -9.52
CA ARG A 513 21.34 -1.18 -9.74
C ARG A 513 20.62 -2.02 -8.68
N GLU A 514 19.61 -1.44 -8.05
CA GLU A 514 18.78 -2.13 -7.06
C GLU A 514 17.94 -3.24 -7.71
N ARG A 515 17.68 -4.29 -6.93
CA ARG A 515 16.90 -5.48 -7.36
C ARG A 515 15.41 -5.22 -7.27
N ARG A 516 14.62 -5.96 -8.06
CA ARG A 516 13.14 -5.88 -8.11
C ARG A 516 12.62 -4.47 -8.41
N ARG A 517 13.39 -3.68 -9.17
CA ARG A 517 13.04 -2.33 -9.63
C ARG A 517 13.08 -2.30 -11.17
N PRO A 518 11.93 -2.54 -11.85
CA PRO A 518 11.85 -2.39 -13.29
C PRO A 518 12.13 -0.94 -13.68
N LYS A 519 12.97 -0.72 -14.71
CA LYS A 519 13.26 0.64 -15.22
C LYS A 519 12.04 1.29 -15.85
N HIS A 520 11.19 0.50 -16.45
CA HIS A 520 10.01 0.96 -17.18
C HIS A 520 8.79 0.20 -16.70
N SER A 521 7.75 0.91 -16.39
CA SER A 521 6.42 0.35 -16.14
C SER A 521 5.36 1.20 -16.83
N ALA A 522 4.27 0.58 -17.25
CA ALA A 522 3.17 1.28 -17.88
C ALA A 522 1.85 0.56 -17.61
N SER A 523 0.75 1.27 -17.63
CA SER A 523 -0.57 0.65 -17.66
C SER A 523 -1.55 1.46 -18.50
N VAL A 524 -2.53 0.76 -19.04
CA VAL A 524 -3.71 1.35 -19.69
C VAL A 524 -4.94 0.70 -19.10
N ARG A 525 -5.92 1.50 -18.77
CA ARG A 525 -7.23 1.06 -18.26
C ARG A 525 -8.34 1.64 -19.11
N ALA A 526 -9.37 0.85 -19.34
CA ALA A 526 -10.60 1.27 -19.98
C ALA A 526 -11.78 0.80 -19.14
N ASP A 527 -12.61 1.68 -18.67
CA ASP A 527 -13.76 1.31 -17.85
C ASP A 527 -15.00 2.16 -18.17
N GLY A 528 -16.17 1.62 -17.88
CA GLY A 528 -17.40 2.34 -18.15
C GLY A 528 -18.66 1.53 -17.96
N SER A 529 -19.79 2.17 -18.33
CA SER A 529 -21.09 1.53 -18.32
C SER A 529 -21.98 2.07 -19.44
N SER A 530 -22.83 1.18 -20.01
CA SER A 530 -23.78 1.54 -21.06
C SER A 530 -25.06 0.72 -20.92
N GLY A 531 -26.19 1.35 -20.62
CA GLY A 531 -27.43 0.69 -20.35
C GLY A 531 -27.35 -0.29 -19.18
N ARG A 532 -27.49 -1.58 -19.45
CA ARG A 532 -27.39 -2.66 -18.45
C ARG A 532 -25.99 -3.26 -18.33
N TRP A 533 -25.04 -2.80 -19.14
CA TRP A 533 -23.68 -3.30 -19.18
C TRP A 533 -22.75 -2.44 -18.37
N SER A 534 -21.87 -3.04 -17.58
CA SER A 534 -20.68 -2.42 -17.03
C SER A 534 -19.44 -3.23 -17.40
N TYR A 535 -18.32 -2.55 -17.60
CA TYR A 535 -17.11 -3.18 -18.09
C TYR A 535 -15.87 -2.45 -17.61
N GLY A 536 -14.81 -3.22 -17.45
CA GLY A 536 -13.47 -2.72 -17.15
C GLY A 536 -12.45 -3.65 -17.76
N ALA A 537 -11.37 -3.08 -18.25
CA ALA A 537 -10.20 -3.82 -18.73
C ALA A 537 -8.93 -3.06 -18.38
N SER A 538 -7.87 -3.78 -18.14
CA SER A 538 -6.54 -3.22 -17.89
C SER A 538 -5.47 -3.99 -18.63
N VAL A 539 -4.41 -3.28 -19.01
CA VAL A 539 -3.17 -3.86 -19.50
C VAL A 539 -2.04 -3.22 -18.70
N ALA A 540 -1.23 -4.02 -18.06
CA ALA A 540 -0.05 -3.60 -17.30
C ALA A 540 1.22 -4.16 -17.94
N TYR A 541 2.26 -3.36 -17.99
CA TYR A 541 3.61 -3.71 -18.42
C TYR A 541 4.59 -3.51 -17.28
N SER A 542 5.42 -4.52 -17.01
CA SER A 542 6.60 -4.44 -16.15
C SER A 542 7.84 -4.75 -16.97
N GLY A 543 8.81 -3.84 -16.98
CA GLY A 543 10.09 -4.04 -17.65
C GLY A 543 10.98 -5.05 -16.92
N SER A 544 12.06 -5.46 -17.58
CA SER A 544 13.05 -6.35 -16.95
C SER A 544 13.68 -5.71 -15.71
N HIS A 545 13.95 -6.54 -14.70
CA HIS A 545 14.61 -6.13 -13.48
C HIS A 545 15.62 -7.18 -13.01
N LEU A 546 16.55 -6.75 -12.18
CA LEU A 546 17.51 -7.64 -11.53
C LEU A 546 16.85 -8.27 -10.30
N ASP A 547 17.20 -9.52 -10.01
CA ASP A 547 16.86 -10.20 -8.76
C ASP A 547 18.00 -11.14 -8.33
N SER A 548 17.93 -11.63 -7.09
CA SER A 548 18.85 -12.64 -6.58
C SER A 548 18.43 -14.03 -7.01
N GLN A 549 19.37 -14.82 -7.46
CA GLN A 549 19.19 -16.26 -7.54
C GLN A 549 19.58 -16.88 -6.19
N GLU A 550 18.57 -17.43 -5.50
CA GLU A 550 18.74 -17.97 -4.14
C GLU A 550 19.20 -19.43 -4.11
N VAL A 551 19.40 -20.04 -5.29
CA VAL A 551 19.94 -21.39 -5.45
C VAL A 551 21.31 -21.35 -6.12
N PHE A 552 22.14 -22.38 -5.87
CA PHE A 552 23.45 -22.50 -6.51
C PHE A 552 23.31 -22.68 -8.05
N PRO A 553 24.11 -21.97 -8.86
CA PRO A 553 25.10 -20.95 -8.45
C PRO A 553 24.42 -19.63 -8.03
N PHE A 554 24.70 -19.18 -6.79
CA PHE A 554 24.19 -17.89 -6.31
C PHE A 554 24.62 -16.75 -7.22
N GLY A 555 23.77 -15.77 -7.43
CA GLY A 555 24.10 -14.64 -8.29
C GLY A 555 22.95 -13.68 -8.54
N ILE A 556 23.21 -12.74 -9.43
CA ILE A 556 22.21 -11.80 -9.89
C ILE A 556 21.69 -12.25 -11.25
N VAL A 557 20.39 -12.38 -11.36
CA VAL A 557 19.69 -12.75 -12.60
C VAL A 557 18.85 -11.59 -13.12
N ASN A 558 18.57 -11.61 -14.41
CA ASN A 558 17.68 -10.65 -15.04
C ASN A 558 16.31 -11.30 -15.29
N VAL A 559 15.32 -10.90 -14.51
CA VAL A 559 13.92 -11.31 -14.70
C VAL A 559 13.38 -10.63 -15.95
N LYS A 560 12.69 -11.39 -16.80
CA LYS A 560 12.18 -10.94 -18.10
C LYS A 560 11.03 -9.95 -17.93
N PRO A 561 10.84 -9.03 -18.90
CA PRO A 561 9.67 -8.17 -18.92
C PRO A 561 8.41 -8.97 -19.24
N TYR A 562 7.26 -8.48 -18.77
CA TYR A 562 5.98 -9.12 -19.02
C TYR A 562 4.83 -8.13 -19.21
N TRP A 563 3.75 -8.63 -19.80
CA TRP A 563 2.48 -7.93 -19.97
C TRP A 563 1.38 -8.74 -19.32
N LEU A 564 0.50 -8.06 -18.59
CA LEU A 564 -0.72 -8.65 -18.03
C LEU A 564 -1.92 -7.92 -18.61
N ALA A 565 -2.94 -8.67 -19.00
CA ALA A 565 -4.21 -8.12 -19.44
C ALA A 565 -5.34 -8.78 -18.67
N ASP A 566 -6.19 -7.94 -18.08
CA ASP A 566 -7.35 -8.38 -17.30
C ASP A 566 -8.59 -7.67 -17.81
N ALA A 567 -9.74 -8.34 -17.76
CA ALA A 567 -11.00 -7.73 -18.17
C ALA A 567 -12.18 -8.30 -17.39
N ARG A 568 -13.19 -7.46 -17.17
CA ARG A 568 -14.46 -7.83 -16.58
C ARG A 568 -15.61 -7.22 -17.39
N VAL A 569 -16.64 -8.01 -17.63
CA VAL A 569 -17.91 -7.56 -18.19
C VAL A 569 -19.05 -8.02 -17.31
N ALA A 570 -19.99 -7.15 -17.05
CA ALA A 570 -21.14 -7.43 -16.21
C ALA A 570 -22.44 -6.97 -16.86
N TYR A 571 -23.52 -7.67 -16.57
CA TYR A 571 -24.86 -7.38 -17.07
C TYR A 571 -25.86 -7.31 -15.92
N ALA A 572 -26.54 -6.18 -15.77
CA ALA A 572 -27.62 -5.99 -14.82
C ALA A 572 -28.89 -6.71 -15.32
N VAL A 573 -29.13 -7.93 -14.81
CA VAL A 573 -30.30 -8.73 -15.13
C VAL A 573 -31.59 -8.01 -14.70
N ARG A 574 -31.53 -7.42 -13.52
CA ARG A 574 -32.57 -6.54 -12.96
C ARG A 574 -31.90 -5.55 -12.00
N PRO A 575 -32.61 -4.46 -11.62
CA PRO A 575 -32.08 -3.54 -10.62
C PRO A 575 -31.62 -4.29 -9.36
N GLY A 576 -30.36 -4.06 -8.93
CA GLY A 576 -29.75 -4.70 -7.78
C GLY A 576 -29.23 -6.13 -7.99
N VAL A 577 -29.28 -6.70 -9.22
CA VAL A 577 -28.74 -8.04 -9.53
C VAL A 577 -27.90 -7.98 -10.80
N GLU A 578 -26.63 -8.25 -10.67
CA GLU A 578 -25.65 -8.25 -11.77
C GLU A 578 -24.99 -9.63 -11.88
N LEU A 579 -24.89 -10.15 -13.09
CA LEU A 579 -24.05 -11.31 -13.43
C LEU A 579 -22.80 -10.79 -14.13
N PHE A 580 -21.64 -11.40 -13.87
CA PHE A 580 -20.41 -10.98 -14.50
C PHE A 580 -19.48 -12.13 -14.87
N LEU A 581 -18.66 -11.85 -15.86
CA LEU A 581 -17.52 -12.66 -16.26
C LEU A 581 -16.24 -11.83 -16.06
N ARG A 582 -15.19 -12.46 -15.56
CA ARG A 582 -13.86 -11.88 -15.44
C ARG A 582 -12.82 -12.82 -16.03
N GLY A 583 -11.87 -12.27 -16.76
CA GLY A 583 -10.68 -12.96 -17.24
C GLY A 583 -9.44 -12.31 -16.65
N SER A 584 -8.48 -13.11 -16.21
CA SER A 584 -7.18 -12.67 -15.75
C SER A 584 -6.07 -13.22 -16.63
N ASN A 585 -4.97 -12.44 -16.74
CA ASN A 585 -3.82 -12.79 -17.58
C ASN A 585 -4.22 -13.27 -18.98
N LEU A 586 -5.06 -12.49 -19.67
CA LEU A 586 -5.65 -12.84 -20.98
C LEU A 586 -4.61 -13.03 -22.08
N PHE A 587 -3.37 -12.56 -21.89
CA PHE A 587 -2.25 -12.84 -22.80
C PHE A 587 -1.55 -14.17 -22.52
N ASP A 588 -1.98 -14.90 -21.48
CA ASP A 588 -1.35 -16.13 -21.01
C ASP A 588 0.16 -15.98 -20.81
N SER A 589 0.55 -14.82 -20.26
CA SER A 589 1.96 -14.52 -20.00
C SER A 589 2.50 -15.48 -18.95
N HIS A 590 3.58 -16.16 -19.28
CA HIS A 590 4.37 -16.93 -18.32
C HIS A 590 5.47 -16.01 -17.78
N TYR A 591 5.35 -15.56 -16.55
CA TYR A 591 6.21 -14.55 -15.98
C TYR A 591 6.57 -14.86 -14.53
N GLU A 592 7.60 -14.19 -14.07
CA GLU A 592 8.06 -14.19 -12.69
C GLU A 592 8.15 -12.74 -12.21
N GLU A 593 7.78 -12.49 -10.96
CA GLU A 593 7.99 -11.21 -10.28
C GLU A 593 9.17 -11.29 -9.31
N VAL A 594 9.39 -12.49 -8.80
CA VAL A 594 10.55 -12.90 -8.01
C VAL A 594 11.19 -14.08 -8.73
N ALA A 595 12.51 -14.01 -8.91
CA ALA A 595 13.25 -15.01 -9.68
C ALA A 595 12.97 -16.44 -9.21
N GLY A 596 12.49 -17.27 -10.13
CA GLY A 596 12.21 -18.69 -9.94
C GLY A 596 10.86 -19.02 -9.31
N TYR A 597 10.00 -18.05 -9.04
CA TYR A 597 8.64 -18.29 -8.61
C TYR A 597 7.67 -18.09 -9.80
N ARG A 598 6.93 -19.12 -10.14
CA ARG A 598 5.95 -19.10 -11.22
C ARG A 598 4.68 -18.38 -10.76
N THR A 599 3.96 -17.85 -11.74
CA THR A 599 2.67 -17.17 -11.54
C THR A 599 1.58 -17.86 -12.35
N GLU A 600 0.30 -17.59 -12.02
CA GLU A 600 -0.81 -18.18 -12.73
C GLU A 600 -0.86 -17.71 -14.20
N GLY A 601 -1.20 -18.63 -15.11
CA GLY A 601 -1.53 -18.35 -16.50
C GLY A 601 -2.94 -17.75 -16.66
N ILE A 602 -3.51 -17.89 -17.86
CA ILE A 602 -4.86 -17.40 -18.16
C ILE A 602 -5.92 -18.01 -17.25
N GLY A 603 -6.79 -17.16 -16.69
CA GLY A 603 -7.90 -17.56 -15.81
C GLY A 603 -9.24 -16.99 -16.27
N GLY A 604 -10.32 -17.76 -16.06
CA GLY A 604 -11.69 -17.35 -16.31
C GLY A 604 -12.58 -17.55 -15.09
N PHE A 605 -13.44 -16.57 -14.79
CA PHE A 605 -14.27 -16.54 -13.59
C PHE A 605 -15.67 -16.08 -13.91
N VAL A 606 -16.65 -16.58 -13.18
CA VAL A 606 -18.05 -16.17 -13.27
C VAL A 606 -18.58 -15.82 -11.90
N GLY A 607 -19.39 -14.79 -11.81
CA GLY A 607 -19.93 -14.35 -10.54
C GLY A 607 -21.26 -13.62 -10.62
N ILE A 608 -21.80 -13.37 -9.43
CA ILE A 608 -23.03 -12.62 -9.22
C ILE A 608 -22.77 -11.54 -8.18
N ARG A 609 -23.40 -10.38 -8.37
CA ARG A 609 -23.43 -9.29 -7.39
C ARG A 609 -24.88 -8.93 -7.09
N LEU A 610 -25.14 -8.69 -5.82
CA LEU A 610 -26.39 -8.19 -5.29
C LEU A 610 -26.15 -6.85 -4.60
N ALA A 611 -27.02 -5.86 -4.81
CA ALA A 611 -26.93 -4.58 -4.10
C ALA A 611 -28.35 -4.02 -3.88
N ASP A 612 -28.55 -3.23 -2.85
CA ASP A 612 -29.79 -2.51 -2.61
C ASP A 612 -30.06 -1.53 -3.77
N ARG A 613 -31.33 -1.39 -4.15
CA ARG A 613 -31.76 -0.45 -5.19
C ARG A 613 -31.41 1.02 -4.87
N ARG A 614 -31.18 1.34 -3.59
CA ARG A 614 -30.87 2.70 -3.13
C ARG A 614 -29.40 3.09 -3.35
N SER A 615 -28.52 2.12 -3.63
CA SER A 615 -27.08 2.31 -3.88
C SER A 615 -26.72 2.30 -5.37
N SER A 616 -27.66 2.39 -6.27
CA SER A 616 -27.39 2.55 -7.70
C SER A 616 -27.40 4.05 -8.04
N PRO A 617 -26.32 4.58 -8.67
CA PRO A 617 -26.28 5.96 -9.14
C PRO A 617 -27.31 6.22 -10.25
#